data_d08605a70ae2abb7938566a6e72fd558
#
_entry.id   d08605a70ae2abb7938566a6e72fd558
#
_cell.length_a   1.000
_cell.length_b   1.000
_cell.length_c   1.000
_cell.angle_alpha   90.00
_cell.angle_beta   90.00
_cell.angle_gamma   90.00
#
_symmetry.space_group_name_H-M   'P 1'
#
loop_
_entity.id
_entity.type
_entity.pdbx_description
1 polymer ?
#
loop_
_entity_poly.entity_id
_entity_poly.type
_entity_poly.pdbx_seq_one_letter_code
_entity_poly.pdbx_strand_id
1 'polypeptide(L)'
;MQMTPPLWQTEEEIKSLLMNVKEESEKVGLKLSIQKTKIMASGLITSCQIDGETVETVADFTFLGSEITVYGDCSHEIKRCLLFGRKVMTNLDSILKSRDITFPTKVHLVKAMVFPVVVYGCESWTVKKADLQRVDHLNCGVGKDY
;
A
#
# COMPACT_ATOMS: atom_id res chain seq x y z
N MET A 1 1.85 -8.74 -17.27
CA MET A 1 0.53 -9.33 -16.98
C MET A 1 -0.24 -8.26 -16.20
N GLN A 2 -1.14 -7.53 -16.87
CA GLN A 2 -1.96 -6.50 -16.22
C GLN A 2 -3.03 -7.25 -15.44
N MET A 3 -2.93 -7.25 -14.11
CA MET A 3 -4.09 -7.57 -13.28
C MET A 3 -5.01 -6.35 -13.33
N THR A 4 -5.99 -6.37 -14.21
CA THR A 4 -7.17 -5.52 -14.06
C THR A 4 -7.88 -5.98 -12.80
N PRO A 5 -8.11 -5.09 -11.81
CA PRO A 5 -8.96 -5.45 -10.69
C PRO A 5 -10.33 -5.87 -11.23
N PRO A 6 -10.99 -6.85 -10.62
CA PRO A 6 -12.32 -7.24 -11.05
C PRO A 6 -13.23 -6.01 -10.97
N LEU A 7 -13.67 -5.51 -12.12
CA LEU A 7 -14.70 -4.46 -12.20
C LEU A 7 -16.04 -5.13 -11.85
N TRP A 8 -16.45 -5.01 -10.60
CA TRP A 8 -17.80 -5.29 -10.19
C TRP A 8 -18.67 -4.17 -10.77
N GLN A 9 -19.56 -4.50 -11.68
CA GLN A 9 -20.26 -3.48 -12.48
C GLN A 9 -21.56 -3.02 -11.84
N THR A 10 -22.11 -3.76 -10.87
CA THR A 10 -23.41 -3.43 -10.28
C THR A 10 -23.41 -3.51 -8.75
N GLU A 11 -24.27 -2.69 -8.13
CA GLU A 11 -24.50 -2.73 -6.67
C GLU A 11 -24.99 -4.11 -6.20
N GLU A 12 -25.77 -4.80 -7.03
CA GLU A 12 -26.33 -6.12 -6.74
C GLU A 12 -25.24 -7.20 -6.65
N GLU A 13 -24.23 -7.15 -7.53
CA GLU A 13 -23.11 -8.08 -7.49
C GLU A 13 -22.28 -7.89 -6.21
N ILE A 14 -22.05 -6.65 -5.78
CA ILE A 14 -21.35 -6.34 -4.54
C ILE A 14 -22.13 -6.85 -3.33
N LYS A 15 -23.45 -6.63 -3.30
CA LYS A 15 -24.33 -7.15 -2.25
C LYS A 15 -24.26 -8.67 -2.17
N SER A 16 -24.39 -9.34 -3.31
CA SER A 16 -24.33 -10.82 -3.38
C SER A 16 -22.99 -11.33 -2.86
N LEU A 17 -21.87 -10.70 -3.25
CA LEU A 17 -20.56 -11.05 -2.78
C LEU A 17 -20.43 -10.87 -1.26
N LEU A 18 -20.86 -9.75 -0.72
CA LEU A 18 -20.79 -9.46 0.71
C LEU A 18 -21.64 -10.41 1.53
N MET A 19 -22.82 -10.78 1.05
CA MET A 19 -23.68 -11.78 1.69
C MET A 19 -23.00 -13.15 1.70
N ASN A 20 -22.40 -13.58 0.60
CA ASN A 20 -21.64 -14.82 0.53
C ASN A 20 -20.44 -14.82 1.52
N VAL A 21 -19.68 -13.71 1.55
CA VAL A 21 -18.55 -13.57 2.50
C VAL A 21 -19.05 -13.65 3.93
N LYS A 22 -20.19 -13.03 4.25
CA LYS A 22 -20.80 -13.08 5.57
C LYS A 22 -21.17 -14.52 5.95
N GLU A 23 -21.91 -15.22 5.08
CA GLU A 23 -22.31 -16.62 5.34
C GLU A 23 -21.11 -17.55 5.52
N GLU A 24 -20.10 -17.45 4.65
CA GLU A 24 -18.90 -18.29 4.75
C GLU A 24 -18.07 -17.95 5.99
N SER A 25 -17.98 -16.67 6.37
CA SER A 25 -17.28 -16.27 7.59
C SER A 25 -17.98 -16.76 8.86
N GLU A 26 -19.31 -16.74 8.89
CA GLU A 26 -20.09 -17.25 10.03
C GLU A 26 -19.91 -18.77 10.23
N LYS A 27 -19.74 -19.54 9.16
CA LYS A 27 -19.47 -21.00 9.25
C LYS A 27 -18.16 -21.32 10.00
N VAL A 28 -17.19 -20.43 9.95
CA VAL A 28 -15.90 -20.57 10.66
C VAL A 28 -15.85 -19.78 11.98
N GLY A 29 -16.98 -19.26 12.41
CA GLY A 29 -17.10 -18.53 13.68
C GLY A 29 -16.62 -17.07 13.65
N LEU A 30 -16.41 -16.51 12.45
CA LEU A 30 -16.05 -15.10 12.24
C LEU A 30 -17.31 -14.28 11.96
N LYS A 31 -17.35 -13.05 12.47
CA LYS A 31 -18.41 -12.09 12.17
C LYS A 31 -17.89 -10.96 11.31
N LEU A 32 -18.57 -10.70 10.19
CA LEU A 32 -18.29 -9.53 9.35
C LEU A 32 -18.65 -8.25 10.14
N SER A 33 -17.68 -7.35 10.28
CA SER A 33 -17.91 -6.04 10.90
C SER A 33 -18.26 -5.02 9.80
N ILE A 34 -19.53 -4.63 9.70
CA ILE A 34 -20.00 -3.67 8.69
C ILE A 34 -19.31 -2.32 8.86
N GLN A 35 -19.07 -1.87 10.11
CA GLN A 35 -18.36 -0.61 10.38
C GLN A 35 -16.90 -0.59 9.88
N LYS A 36 -16.24 -1.76 9.82
CA LYS A 36 -14.87 -1.89 9.30
C LYS A 36 -14.83 -2.27 7.82
N THR A 37 -15.95 -2.66 7.25
CA THR A 37 -16.09 -2.98 5.83
C THR A 37 -16.27 -1.69 5.05
N LYS A 38 -15.48 -1.50 4.00
CA LYS A 38 -15.53 -0.32 3.13
C LYS A 38 -15.69 -0.77 1.69
N ILE A 39 -16.43 -0.01 0.91
CA ILE A 39 -16.57 -0.21 -0.52
C ILE A 39 -15.79 0.87 -1.24
N MET A 40 -14.91 0.48 -2.16
CA MET A 40 -14.23 1.42 -3.04
C MET A 40 -14.92 1.42 -4.39
N ALA A 41 -15.50 2.57 -4.78
CA ALA A 41 -16.20 2.71 -6.04
C ALA A 41 -15.76 3.97 -6.78
N SER A 42 -15.54 3.85 -8.09
CA SER A 42 -15.15 4.95 -8.98
C SER A 42 -16.35 5.65 -9.65
N GLY A 43 -17.56 5.56 -9.11
CA GLY A 43 -18.74 6.09 -9.77
C GLY A 43 -20.01 6.08 -8.93
N LEU A 44 -21.12 5.77 -9.57
CA LEU A 44 -22.50 5.95 -9.12
C LEU A 44 -22.95 5.16 -7.88
N ILE A 45 -22.10 4.31 -7.30
CA ILE A 45 -22.45 3.58 -6.08
C ILE A 45 -22.26 4.52 -4.89
N THR A 46 -23.33 5.12 -4.45
CA THR A 46 -23.33 6.08 -3.34
C THR A 46 -23.56 5.43 -1.98
N SER A 47 -24.24 4.30 -1.92
CA SER A 47 -24.48 3.56 -0.67
C SER A 47 -24.85 2.11 -0.96
N CYS A 48 -24.33 1.18 -0.19
CA CYS A 48 -24.73 -0.21 -0.17
C CYS A 48 -25.23 -0.55 1.23
N GLN A 49 -26.38 -1.21 1.33
CA GLN A 49 -26.95 -1.63 2.61
C GLN A 49 -26.90 -3.16 2.75
N ILE A 50 -26.47 -3.62 3.92
CA ILE A 50 -26.43 -5.02 4.33
C ILE A 50 -27.13 -5.13 5.68
N ASP A 51 -28.17 -5.95 5.77
CA ASP A 51 -28.95 -6.15 6.98
C ASP A 51 -29.51 -4.85 7.59
N GLY A 52 -29.82 -3.85 6.76
CA GLY A 52 -30.30 -2.54 7.21
C GLY A 52 -29.20 -1.57 7.65
N GLU A 53 -27.94 -1.99 7.70
CA GLU A 53 -26.79 -1.12 7.97
C GLU A 53 -26.14 -0.65 6.67
N THR A 54 -25.77 0.64 6.61
CA THR A 54 -25.12 1.23 5.44
C THR A 54 -23.62 0.99 5.49
N VAL A 55 -23.05 0.40 4.43
CA VAL A 55 -21.62 0.26 4.24
C VAL A 55 -21.08 1.55 3.64
N GLU A 56 -20.03 2.10 4.24
CA GLU A 56 -19.40 3.34 3.79
C GLU A 56 -18.65 3.15 2.48
N THR A 57 -18.88 4.08 1.54
CA THR A 57 -18.13 4.16 0.29
C THR A 57 -16.98 5.15 0.44
N VAL A 58 -15.77 4.73 0.07
CA VAL A 58 -14.54 5.53 0.19
C VAL A 58 -13.78 5.59 -1.12
N ALA A 59 -13.05 6.67 -1.36
CA ALA A 59 -12.20 6.84 -2.54
C ALA A 59 -10.79 6.26 -2.34
N ASP A 60 -10.35 6.18 -1.08
CA ASP A 60 -9.08 5.63 -0.66
C ASP A 60 -9.25 4.76 0.59
N PHE A 61 -8.39 3.80 0.76
CA PHE A 61 -8.42 2.90 1.90
C PHE A 61 -7.01 2.43 2.26
N THR A 62 -6.69 2.48 3.54
CA THR A 62 -5.41 1.95 4.02
C THR A 62 -5.56 0.47 4.39
N PHE A 63 -4.96 -0.41 3.60
CA PHE A 63 -4.94 -1.85 3.82
C PHE A 63 -3.55 -2.32 4.21
N LEU A 64 -3.41 -2.92 5.39
CA LEU A 64 -2.14 -3.40 5.95
C LEU A 64 -1.02 -2.33 5.90
N GLY A 65 -1.37 -1.07 6.10
CA GLY A 65 -0.43 0.04 6.09
C GLY A 65 -0.06 0.57 4.70
N SER A 66 -0.63 0.04 3.62
CA SER A 66 -0.51 0.56 2.25
C SER A 66 -1.78 1.27 1.82
N GLU A 67 -1.65 2.44 1.23
CA GLU A 67 -2.78 3.23 0.73
C GLU A 67 -3.17 2.77 -0.67
N ILE A 68 -4.44 2.37 -0.81
CA ILE A 68 -5.04 1.93 -2.07
C ILE A 68 -6.06 2.97 -2.47
N THR A 69 -6.00 3.45 -3.71
CA THR A 69 -6.93 4.43 -4.27
C THR A 69 -7.76 3.80 -5.39
N VAL A 70 -9.01 4.26 -5.55
CA VAL A 70 -9.92 3.81 -6.61
C VAL A 70 -9.32 3.97 -8.01
N TYR A 71 -8.55 5.03 -8.22
CA TYR A 71 -7.95 5.32 -9.52
C TYR A 71 -6.61 4.63 -9.76
N GLY A 72 -6.13 3.81 -8.82
CA GLY A 72 -4.83 3.14 -8.91
C GLY A 72 -3.64 4.10 -8.94
N ASP A 73 -3.80 5.35 -8.48
CA ASP A 73 -2.69 6.30 -8.37
C ASP A 73 -1.90 6.07 -7.09
N CYS A 74 -0.74 5.45 -7.22
CA CYS A 74 0.14 5.12 -6.12
C CYS A 74 1.19 6.21 -5.84
N SER A 75 1.14 7.36 -6.53
CA SER A 75 2.16 8.41 -6.39
C SER A 75 2.26 8.96 -4.96
N HIS A 76 1.13 9.03 -4.24
CA HIS A 76 1.10 9.47 -2.85
C HIS A 76 1.76 8.43 -1.94
N GLU A 77 1.41 7.17 -2.10
CA GLU A 77 1.97 6.05 -1.34
C GLU A 77 3.48 5.91 -1.58
N ILE A 78 3.93 5.99 -2.83
CA ILE A 78 5.35 5.96 -3.18
C ILE A 78 6.11 7.10 -2.46
N LYS A 79 5.59 8.32 -2.50
CA LYS A 79 6.19 9.46 -1.77
C LYS A 79 6.26 9.21 -0.27
N ARG A 80 5.21 8.64 0.32
CA ARG A 80 5.15 8.29 1.74
C ARG A 80 6.23 7.27 2.10
N CYS A 81 6.34 6.19 1.34
CA CYS A 81 7.36 5.16 1.56
C CYS A 81 8.79 5.71 1.39
N LEU A 82 9.02 6.58 0.39
CA LEU A 82 10.30 7.27 0.21
C LEU A 82 10.66 8.18 1.40
N LEU A 83 9.68 8.87 1.98
CA LEU A 83 9.90 9.69 3.19
C LEU A 83 10.27 8.82 4.40
N PHE A 84 9.62 7.67 4.57
CA PHE A 84 10.01 6.71 5.61
C PHE A 84 11.42 6.16 5.38
N GLY A 85 11.75 5.79 4.15
CA GLY A 85 13.09 5.35 3.80
C GLY A 85 14.16 6.39 4.14
N ARG A 86 13.91 7.67 3.81
CA ARG A 86 14.81 8.79 4.19
C ARG A 86 14.94 8.93 5.70
N LYS A 87 13.85 8.79 6.45
CA LYS A 87 13.89 8.84 7.92
C LYS A 87 14.75 7.72 8.51
N VAL A 88 14.62 6.50 7.98
CA VAL A 88 15.48 5.37 8.38
C VAL A 88 16.93 5.64 8.02
N MET A 89 17.22 6.17 6.82
CA MET A 89 18.58 6.59 6.42
C MET A 89 19.17 7.60 7.39
N THR A 90 18.41 8.63 7.78
CA THR A 90 18.85 9.62 8.76
C THR A 90 19.18 8.99 10.11
N ASN A 91 18.40 8.01 10.56
CA ASN A 91 18.70 7.29 11.81
C ASN A 91 19.98 6.45 11.73
N LEU A 92 20.38 6.03 10.52
CA LEU A 92 21.60 5.26 10.26
C LEU A 92 22.83 6.16 9.97
N ASP A 93 22.66 7.48 9.90
CA ASP A 93 23.68 8.43 9.43
C ASP A 93 25.01 8.29 10.18
N SER A 94 24.98 8.15 11.50
CA SER A 94 26.19 7.95 12.31
C SER A 94 26.97 6.68 11.93
N ILE A 95 26.27 5.59 11.61
CA ILE A 95 26.85 4.31 11.20
C ILE A 95 27.39 4.43 9.78
N LEU A 96 26.61 5.04 8.88
CA LEU A 96 26.98 5.20 7.48
C LEU A 96 28.19 6.12 7.29
N LYS A 97 28.37 7.13 8.14
CA LYS A 97 29.53 8.05 8.15
C LYS A 97 30.76 7.49 8.89
N SER A 98 30.61 6.40 9.67
CA SER A 98 31.73 5.81 10.36
C SER A 98 32.78 5.29 9.37
N ARG A 99 34.08 5.56 9.67
CA ARG A 99 35.22 5.05 8.89
C ARG A 99 35.61 3.62 9.26
N ASP A 100 35.17 3.16 10.41
CA ASP A 100 35.48 1.81 10.92
C ASP A 100 34.64 0.72 10.28
N ILE A 101 33.56 1.12 9.58
CA ILE A 101 32.63 0.20 8.92
C ILE A 101 32.93 0.15 7.42
N THR A 102 33.14 -1.07 6.90
CA THR A 102 33.47 -1.27 5.49
C THR A 102 32.26 -0.92 4.59
N PHE A 103 32.55 -0.46 3.37
CA PHE A 103 31.50 -0.12 2.39
C PHE A 103 30.52 -1.28 2.11
N PRO A 104 30.96 -2.55 1.92
CA PRO A 104 30.03 -3.66 1.74
C PRO A 104 29.07 -3.85 2.92
N THR A 105 29.54 -3.64 4.16
CA THR A 105 28.71 -3.72 5.35
C THR A 105 27.65 -2.61 5.39
N LYS A 106 28.03 -1.38 5.00
CA LYS A 106 27.07 -0.26 4.86
C LYS A 106 25.99 -0.56 3.83
N VAL A 107 26.37 -1.07 2.66
CA VAL A 107 25.41 -1.47 1.62
C VAL A 107 24.48 -2.57 2.12
N HIS A 108 24.99 -3.56 2.82
CA HIS A 108 24.18 -4.62 3.39
C HIS A 108 23.18 -4.08 4.42
N LEU A 109 23.63 -3.16 5.28
CA LEU A 109 22.76 -2.51 6.27
C LEU A 109 21.61 -1.73 5.61
N VAL A 110 21.91 -0.93 4.58
CA VAL A 110 20.89 -0.19 3.82
C VAL A 110 19.91 -1.15 3.17
N LYS A 111 20.38 -2.21 2.54
CA LYS A 111 19.50 -3.24 1.92
C LYS A 111 18.61 -3.93 2.95
N ALA A 112 19.11 -4.20 4.15
CA ALA A 112 18.35 -4.90 5.18
C ALA A 112 17.34 -4.00 5.91
N MET A 113 17.61 -2.71 6.05
CA MET A 113 16.81 -1.80 6.89
C MET A 113 16.00 -0.78 6.09
N VAL A 114 16.54 -0.23 5.01
CA VAL A 114 15.88 0.83 4.24
C VAL A 114 15.00 0.25 3.13
N PHE A 115 15.51 -0.69 2.37
CA PHE A 115 14.76 -1.28 1.24
C PHE A 115 13.42 -1.89 1.65
N PRO A 116 13.31 -2.70 2.72
CA PRO A 116 12.02 -3.27 3.13
C PRO A 116 10.98 -2.21 3.45
N VAL A 117 11.39 -1.07 4.00
CA VAL A 117 10.49 0.04 4.30
C VAL A 117 10.02 0.75 3.04
N VAL A 118 10.91 0.93 2.06
CA VAL A 118 10.59 1.62 0.80
C VAL A 118 9.72 0.76 -0.12
N VAL A 119 9.97 -0.56 -0.19
CA VAL A 119 9.25 -1.47 -1.09
C VAL A 119 8.03 -2.12 -0.44
N TYR A 120 7.72 -1.79 0.81
CA TYR A 120 6.55 -2.33 1.50
C TYR A 120 5.27 -1.98 0.74
N GLY A 121 4.48 -2.98 0.38
CA GLY A 121 3.23 -2.81 -0.36
C GLY A 121 3.40 -2.50 -1.86
N CYS A 122 4.64 -2.57 -2.40
CA CYS A 122 4.91 -2.21 -3.81
C CYS A 122 4.25 -3.15 -4.83
N GLU A 123 3.80 -4.32 -4.42
CA GLU A 123 3.07 -5.28 -5.26
C GLU A 123 1.75 -4.72 -5.78
N SER A 124 1.16 -3.76 -5.07
CA SER A 124 -0.07 -3.07 -5.47
C SER A 124 0.18 -1.79 -6.29
N TRP A 125 1.44 -1.38 -6.48
CA TRP A 125 1.75 -0.12 -7.13
C TRP A 125 1.65 -0.18 -8.66
N THR A 126 0.89 0.75 -9.23
CA THR A 126 0.94 1.06 -10.65
C THR A 126 2.01 2.13 -10.88
N VAL A 127 3.26 1.70 -11.06
CA VAL A 127 4.42 2.61 -11.08
C VAL A 127 4.49 3.38 -12.40
N LYS A 128 4.41 4.70 -12.36
CA LYS A 128 4.64 5.60 -13.50
C LYS A 128 6.15 5.85 -13.68
N LYS A 129 6.58 6.18 -14.89
CA LYS A 129 8.01 6.49 -15.19
C LYS A 129 8.61 7.54 -14.24
N ALA A 130 7.84 8.56 -13.89
CA ALA A 130 8.28 9.60 -12.96
C ALA A 130 8.53 9.08 -11.52
N ASP A 131 7.79 8.06 -11.10
CA ASP A 131 7.95 7.45 -9.79
C ASP A 131 9.15 6.48 -9.76
N LEU A 132 9.42 5.78 -10.86
CA LEU A 132 10.67 5.01 -11.03
C LEU A 132 11.90 5.90 -10.84
N GLN A 133 11.92 7.07 -11.47
CA GLN A 133 13.03 8.02 -11.32
C GLN A 133 13.23 8.46 -9.87
N ARG A 134 12.14 8.64 -9.09
CA ARG A 134 12.23 8.99 -7.66
C ARG A 134 12.82 7.87 -6.81
N VAL A 135 12.48 6.61 -7.13
CA VAL A 135 13.05 5.43 -6.46
C VAL A 135 14.52 5.29 -6.83
N ASP A 136 14.89 5.48 -8.10
CA ASP A 136 16.27 5.43 -8.58
C ASP A 136 17.14 6.53 -7.94
N HIS A 137 16.61 7.74 -7.74
CA HIS A 137 17.34 8.80 -7.06
C HIS A 137 17.67 8.47 -5.60
N LEU A 138 16.81 7.71 -4.93
CA LEU A 138 17.09 7.24 -3.58
C LEU A 138 18.23 6.21 -3.58
N ASN A 139 18.27 5.38 -4.62
CA ASN A 139 19.31 4.37 -4.83
C ASN A 139 20.67 5.02 -5.21
N CYS A 140 20.64 6.07 -6.04
CA CYS A 140 21.86 6.82 -6.44
C CYS A 140 22.39 7.73 -5.31
N GLY A 141 21.55 8.23 -4.41
CA GLY A 141 21.97 9.05 -3.27
C GLY A 141 22.85 8.30 -2.27
N VAL A 142 22.66 6.97 -2.18
CA VAL A 142 23.48 6.11 -1.30
C VAL A 142 24.93 5.98 -1.78
N GLY A 143 25.22 6.29 -3.06
CA GLY A 143 26.56 6.11 -3.63
C GLY A 143 27.39 7.38 -3.78
N LYS A 144 26.84 8.58 -3.57
CA LYS A 144 27.52 9.84 -3.83
C LYS A 144 28.08 10.56 -2.59
N ASP A 145 27.57 10.24 -1.42
CA ASP A 145 27.96 10.93 -0.17
C ASP A 145 28.76 10.06 0.81
N TYR A 146 29.16 8.82 0.41
CA TYR A 146 29.88 7.89 1.29
C TYR A 146 31.09 7.23 0.64
#